data_73bab39cf814aabc66abcb0b606e2de9
#
_entry.id   73bab39cf814aabc66abcb0b606e2de9
#
_cell.length_a   1.000
_cell.length_b   1.000
_cell.length_c   1.000
_cell.angle_alpha   90.00
_cell.angle_beta   90.00
_cell.angle_gamma   90.00
#
_symmetry.space_group_name_H-M   'P 1'
#
loop_
_entity.id
_entity.type
_entity.pdbx_description
1 polymer ?
#
loop_
_entity_poly.entity_id
_entity_poly.type
_entity_poly.pdbx_seq_one_letter_code
_entity_poly.pdbx_strand_id
1 'polypeptide(L)'
;GSRGRVDVYKRQLQEDGNWRALEQGIMDGPAVFDFTITEVPADIQMALKESAKSINDIDYFIFHQANKFITDHIGKKLGIPAQKIPYSLHKYGNTASVSIPLTISSELYSANKKPGLVCFSAFGVGLSWGTAITNLKNCLIEPVKEYDVNR
;
A
#
# COMPACT_ATOMS: atom_id res chain seq x y z
N GLY A 1 -11.26 -39.62 -20.13
CA GLY A 1 -10.81 -39.70 -18.80
C GLY A 1 -10.55 -38.42 -18.09
N SER A 2 -11.16 -38.22 -16.93
CA SER A 2 -11.14 -37.01 -16.08
C SER A 2 -9.94 -36.93 -15.12
N ARG A 3 -8.80 -37.48 -15.46
CA ARG A 3 -7.62 -37.50 -14.56
C ARG A 3 -6.85 -36.17 -14.48
N GLY A 4 -6.96 -35.28 -15.46
CA GLY A 4 -6.16 -34.07 -15.53
C GLY A 4 -6.63 -32.89 -14.63
N ARG A 5 -7.88 -32.90 -14.17
CA ARG A 5 -8.41 -31.78 -13.34
C ARG A 5 -8.21 -31.95 -11.84
N VAL A 6 -8.00 -33.16 -11.36
CA VAL A 6 -7.87 -33.43 -9.92
C VAL A 6 -6.47 -33.09 -9.40
N ASP A 7 -5.46 -33.08 -10.25
CA ASP A 7 -4.08 -32.85 -9.84
C ASP A 7 -3.71 -31.36 -9.75
N VAL A 8 -4.43 -30.50 -10.47
CA VAL A 8 -4.23 -29.04 -10.43
C VAL A 8 -4.54 -28.45 -9.05
N TYR A 9 -5.52 -29.02 -8.34
CA TYR A 9 -5.93 -28.55 -7.00
C TYR A 9 -5.24 -29.29 -5.85
N LYS A 10 -4.44 -30.31 -6.14
CA LYS A 10 -3.68 -31.01 -5.10
C LYS A 10 -2.49 -30.18 -4.67
N ARG A 11 -2.38 -30.01 -3.36
CA ARG A 11 -1.17 -29.44 -2.76
C ARG A 11 0.02 -30.34 -3.02
N GLN A 12 1.12 -29.76 -3.43
CA GLN A 12 2.40 -30.43 -3.66
C GLN A 12 3.46 -29.81 -2.75
N LEU A 13 4.42 -30.62 -2.33
CA LEU A 13 5.57 -30.12 -1.59
C LEU A 13 6.44 -29.31 -2.57
N GLN A 14 6.67 -28.04 -2.24
CA GLN A 14 7.48 -27.10 -3.01
C GLN A 14 8.94 -27.16 -2.53
N GLU A 15 9.85 -26.59 -3.30
CA GLU A 15 11.29 -26.53 -2.97
C GLU A 15 11.58 -25.84 -1.64
N ASP A 16 10.72 -24.90 -1.22
CA ASP A 16 10.80 -24.21 0.07
C ASP A 16 10.23 -24.99 1.26
N GLY A 17 9.85 -26.27 1.06
CA GLY A 17 9.31 -27.16 2.08
C GLY A 17 7.83 -26.98 2.42
N ASN A 18 7.11 -26.10 1.73
CA ASN A 18 5.67 -25.86 1.96
C ASN A 18 4.79 -26.67 1.00
N TRP A 19 3.63 -27.10 1.50
CA TRP A 19 2.62 -27.77 0.69
C TRP A 19 1.67 -26.75 0.07
N ARG A 20 1.74 -26.57 -1.26
CA ARG A 20 0.90 -25.62 -2.01
C ARG A 20 0.33 -26.24 -3.27
N ALA A 21 -0.84 -25.76 -3.71
CA ALA A 21 -1.34 -25.97 -5.06
C ALA A 21 -0.67 -24.95 -6.01
N LEU A 22 -0.62 -25.24 -7.31
CA LEU A 22 0.07 -24.40 -8.30
C LEU A 22 -0.53 -22.99 -8.44
N GLU A 23 -1.84 -22.84 -8.15
CA GLU A 23 -2.55 -21.57 -8.17
C GLU A 23 -2.38 -20.72 -6.89
N GLN A 24 -1.79 -21.26 -5.85
CA GLN A 24 -1.54 -20.52 -4.61
C GLN A 24 -0.38 -19.55 -4.78
N GLY A 25 -0.64 -18.30 -4.43
CA GLY A 25 0.38 -17.25 -4.46
C GLY A 25 1.56 -17.57 -3.54
N ILE A 26 2.75 -17.27 -4.02
CA ILE A 26 4.01 -17.36 -3.26
C ILE A 26 4.47 -15.95 -2.98
N MET A 27 4.90 -15.69 -1.74
CA MET A 27 5.51 -14.43 -1.36
C MET A 27 6.87 -14.68 -0.71
N ASP A 28 7.93 -14.23 -1.36
CA ASP A 28 9.25 -14.13 -0.77
C ASP A 28 9.30 -12.83 0.08
N GLY A 29 9.03 -12.96 1.37
CA GLY A 29 8.98 -11.82 2.29
C GLY A 29 10.26 -11.00 2.34
N PRO A 30 11.45 -11.61 2.48
CA PRO A 30 12.73 -10.92 2.40
C PRO A 30 12.94 -10.15 1.10
N ALA A 31 12.69 -10.77 -0.06
CA ALA A 31 12.84 -10.11 -1.35
C ALA A 31 11.85 -8.95 -1.54
N VAL A 32 10.60 -9.10 -1.11
CA VAL A 32 9.60 -8.03 -1.12
C VAL A 32 10.02 -6.88 -0.21
N PHE A 33 10.58 -7.19 0.96
CA PHE A 33 11.06 -6.17 1.88
C PHE A 33 12.22 -5.37 1.26
N ASP A 34 13.27 -6.06 0.76
CA ASP A 34 14.44 -5.42 0.14
C ASP A 34 14.04 -4.50 -1.02
N PHE A 35 13.19 -5.00 -1.90
CA PHE A 35 12.57 -4.22 -2.97
C PHE A 35 11.87 -2.96 -2.46
N THR A 36 11.01 -3.09 -1.45
CA THR A 36 10.21 -1.95 -0.97
C THR A 36 11.04 -0.87 -0.30
N ILE A 37 12.11 -1.23 0.39
CA ILE A 37 12.99 -0.24 1.03
C ILE A 37 14.01 0.39 0.07
N THR A 38 14.15 -0.16 -1.14
CA THR A 38 15.10 0.31 -2.16
C THR A 38 14.37 1.09 -3.25
N GLU A 39 13.45 0.45 -3.96
CA GLU A 39 12.82 1.01 -5.15
C GLU A 39 11.72 2.03 -4.83
N VAL A 40 10.91 1.78 -3.81
CA VAL A 40 9.80 2.69 -3.46
C VAL A 40 10.30 4.08 -3.03
N PRO A 41 11.32 4.22 -2.17
CA PRO A 41 11.88 5.53 -1.87
C PRO A 41 12.47 6.25 -3.09
N ALA A 42 13.13 5.52 -3.98
CA ALA A 42 13.71 6.09 -5.20
C ALA A 42 12.61 6.63 -6.14
N ASP A 43 11.53 5.88 -6.30
CA ASP A 43 10.36 6.29 -7.10
C ASP A 43 9.67 7.54 -6.53
N ILE A 44 9.51 7.62 -5.20
CA ILE A 44 8.97 8.80 -4.53
C ILE A 44 9.88 10.03 -4.76
N GLN A 45 11.19 9.87 -4.64
CA GLN A 45 12.14 10.96 -4.89
C GLN A 45 12.08 11.43 -6.35
N MET A 46 11.95 10.50 -7.29
CA MET A 46 11.78 10.82 -8.71
C MET A 46 10.50 11.60 -8.95
N ALA A 47 9.37 11.16 -8.41
CA ALA A 47 8.08 11.86 -8.53
C ALA A 47 8.13 13.28 -7.93
N LEU A 48 8.76 13.46 -6.78
CA LEU A 48 8.97 14.77 -6.17
C LEU A 48 9.81 15.68 -7.08
N LYS A 49 10.90 15.15 -7.64
CA LYS A 49 11.78 15.89 -8.55
C LYS A 49 11.06 16.30 -9.83
N GLU A 50 10.35 15.39 -10.47
CA GLU A 50 9.61 15.64 -11.72
C GLU A 50 8.47 16.65 -11.54
N SER A 51 7.82 16.64 -10.38
CA SER A 51 6.79 17.62 -10.01
C SER A 51 7.35 18.96 -9.52
N ALA A 52 8.66 19.12 -9.43
CA ALA A 52 9.34 20.26 -8.79
C ALA A 52 8.83 20.54 -7.37
N LYS A 53 8.63 19.47 -6.59
CA LYS A 53 8.16 19.51 -5.21
C LYS A 53 9.19 18.92 -4.26
N SER A 54 9.11 19.36 -3.00
CA SER A 54 9.87 18.83 -1.86
C SER A 54 8.95 18.11 -0.88
N ILE A 55 9.51 17.39 0.06
CA ILE A 55 8.76 16.75 1.17
C ILE A 55 7.94 17.79 1.96
N ASN A 56 8.43 19.03 2.06
CA ASN A 56 7.74 20.07 2.80
C ASN A 56 6.46 20.54 2.10
N ASP A 57 6.41 20.49 0.77
CA ASP A 57 5.26 20.87 -0.04
C ASP A 57 4.10 19.88 0.03
N ILE A 58 4.36 18.64 0.44
CA ILE A 58 3.38 17.56 0.55
C ILE A 58 2.72 17.61 1.93
N ASP A 59 1.40 17.64 1.98
CA ASP A 59 0.65 17.56 3.23
C ASP A 59 0.66 16.15 3.82
N TYR A 60 0.44 15.12 2.97
CA TYR A 60 0.42 13.71 3.39
C TYR A 60 1.08 12.79 2.36
N PHE A 61 1.80 11.80 2.88
CA PHE A 61 2.32 10.67 2.13
C PHE A 61 1.48 9.43 2.48
N ILE A 62 0.69 8.94 1.53
CA ILE A 62 -0.25 7.85 1.75
C ILE A 62 0.27 6.61 1.04
N PHE A 63 0.79 5.68 1.82
CA PHE A 63 1.38 4.44 1.33
C PHE A 63 0.37 3.31 1.29
N HIS A 64 0.59 2.35 0.40
CA HIS A 64 -0.02 1.04 0.53
C HIS A 64 0.23 0.49 1.93
N GLN A 65 -0.82 -0.01 2.59
CA GLN A 65 -0.77 -0.48 3.98
C GLN A 65 -0.34 -1.97 4.03
N ALA A 66 0.90 -2.27 3.61
CA ALA A 66 1.44 -3.63 3.63
C ALA A 66 1.72 -4.10 5.06
N ASN A 67 2.60 -3.40 5.75
CA ASN A 67 2.85 -3.50 7.20
C ASN A 67 3.48 -2.21 7.72
N LYS A 68 3.42 -2.01 9.04
CA LYS A 68 3.92 -0.79 9.66
C LYS A 68 5.44 -0.63 9.55
N PHE A 69 6.17 -1.73 9.61
CA PHE A 69 7.64 -1.68 9.57
C PHE A 69 8.15 -1.15 8.23
N ILE A 70 7.56 -1.57 7.12
CA ILE A 70 7.89 -1.07 5.77
C ILE A 70 7.60 0.42 5.67
N THR A 71 6.40 0.86 6.03
CA THR A 71 6.00 2.28 5.91
C THR A 71 6.84 3.19 6.80
N ASP A 72 7.16 2.77 8.02
CA ASP A 72 8.05 3.49 8.92
C ASP A 72 9.47 3.58 8.34
N HIS A 73 9.97 2.51 7.73
CA HIS A 73 11.30 2.49 7.12
C HIS A 73 11.39 3.46 5.93
N ILE A 74 10.39 3.42 5.03
CA ILE A 74 10.31 4.36 3.89
C ILE A 74 10.27 5.81 4.41
N GLY A 75 9.42 6.09 5.39
CA GLY A 75 9.30 7.42 5.98
C GLY A 75 10.60 7.93 6.59
N LYS A 76 11.29 7.10 7.36
CA LYS A 76 12.61 7.43 7.95
C LYS A 76 13.68 7.65 6.89
N LYS A 77 13.75 6.78 5.88
CA LYS A 77 14.74 6.87 4.79
C LYS A 77 14.60 8.18 4.00
N LEU A 78 13.38 8.63 3.80
CA LEU A 78 13.07 9.88 3.09
C LEU A 78 13.04 11.12 3.99
N GLY A 79 13.15 10.97 5.30
CA GLY A 79 13.04 12.08 6.25
C GLY A 79 11.62 12.67 6.32
N ILE A 80 10.59 11.88 6.04
CA ILE A 80 9.20 12.32 6.10
C ILE A 80 8.76 12.35 7.58
N PRO A 81 8.23 13.47 8.08
CA PRO A 81 7.68 13.56 9.42
C PRO A 81 6.53 12.55 9.62
N ALA A 82 6.53 11.83 10.73
CA ALA A 82 5.56 10.76 10.99
C ALA A 82 4.09 11.24 10.92
N GLN A 83 3.82 12.49 11.34
CA GLN A 83 2.49 13.10 11.26
C GLN A 83 1.99 13.32 9.83
N LYS A 84 2.86 13.25 8.82
CA LYS A 84 2.48 13.31 7.41
C LYS A 84 2.17 11.92 6.81
N ILE A 85 2.35 10.83 7.57
CA ILE A 85 2.12 9.46 7.12
C ILE A 85 0.89 8.90 7.86
N PRO A 86 -0.33 9.05 7.30
CA PRO A 86 -1.51 8.47 7.90
C PRO A 86 -1.44 6.93 7.86
N TYR A 87 -1.99 6.27 8.89
CA TYR A 87 -1.85 4.86 9.10
C TYR A 87 -3.18 4.22 9.52
N SER A 88 -3.74 3.36 8.69
CA SER A 88 -5.03 2.70 8.90
C SER A 88 -4.96 1.20 9.11
N LEU A 89 -3.77 0.60 8.96
CA LEU A 89 -3.56 -0.86 9.06
C LEU A 89 -4.03 -1.44 10.41
N HIS A 90 -3.89 -0.68 11.51
CA HIS A 90 -4.32 -1.10 12.84
C HIS A 90 -5.85 -1.26 12.97
N LYS A 91 -6.61 -0.61 12.09
CA LYS A 91 -8.07 -0.69 12.05
C LYS A 91 -8.56 -1.76 11.08
N TYR A 92 -7.92 -1.87 9.90
CA TYR A 92 -8.47 -2.63 8.77
C TYR A 92 -7.55 -3.72 8.24
N GLY A 93 -6.31 -3.82 8.72
CA GLY A 93 -5.32 -4.74 8.16
C GLY A 93 -4.86 -4.35 6.75
N ASN A 94 -4.21 -5.28 6.08
CA ASN A 94 -3.81 -5.10 4.68
C ASN A 94 -5.00 -5.40 3.76
N THR A 95 -5.63 -4.37 3.26
CA THR A 95 -6.80 -4.45 2.35
C THR A 95 -6.39 -4.39 0.87
N ALA A 96 -5.18 -4.82 0.52
CA ALA A 96 -4.65 -4.86 -0.84
C ALA A 96 -4.81 -3.51 -1.57
N SER A 97 -5.42 -3.50 -2.77
CA SER A 97 -5.60 -2.30 -3.60
C SER A 97 -6.47 -1.21 -2.99
N VAL A 98 -7.32 -1.55 -2.01
CA VAL A 98 -8.21 -0.58 -1.34
C VAL A 98 -7.50 0.17 -0.21
N SER A 99 -6.29 -0.22 0.18
CA SER A 99 -5.60 0.33 1.35
C SER A 99 -5.39 1.86 1.28
N ILE A 100 -5.03 2.41 0.13
CA ILE A 100 -4.85 3.86 -0.05
C ILE A 100 -6.19 4.61 0.08
N PRO A 101 -7.24 4.32 -0.72
CA PRO A 101 -8.51 5.03 -0.58
C PRO A 101 -9.16 4.84 0.80
N LEU A 102 -9.00 3.66 1.41
CA LEU A 102 -9.48 3.42 2.76
C LEU A 102 -8.75 4.28 3.81
N THR A 103 -7.42 4.43 3.68
CA THR A 103 -6.64 5.34 4.53
C THR A 103 -7.09 6.79 4.38
N ILE A 104 -7.37 7.25 3.16
CA ILE A 104 -7.91 8.59 2.91
C ILE A 104 -9.23 8.76 3.66
N SER A 105 -10.17 7.84 3.47
CA SER A 105 -11.50 7.92 4.08
C SER A 105 -11.47 7.81 5.60
N SER A 106 -10.58 6.99 6.18
CA SER A 106 -10.54 6.79 7.63
C SER A 106 -9.74 7.84 8.38
N GLU A 107 -8.62 8.31 7.81
CA GLU A 107 -7.67 9.15 8.52
C GLU A 107 -7.77 10.64 8.12
N LEU A 108 -8.23 10.95 6.90
CA LEU A 108 -8.29 12.33 6.43
C LEU A 108 -9.71 12.91 6.42
N TYR A 109 -10.75 12.10 6.58
CA TYR A 109 -12.13 12.58 6.66
C TYR A 109 -12.34 13.62 7.76
N SER A 110 -11.82 13.34 8.96
CA SER A 110 -11.96 14.21 10.14
C SER A 110 -10.77 15.16 10.34
N ALA A 111 -9.86 15.25 9.37
CA ALA A 111 -8.71 16.15 9.49
C ALA A 111 -9.18 17.61 9.62
N ASN A 112 -8.64 18.34 10.60
CA ASN A 112 -8.96 19.76 10.82
C ASN A 112 -8.64 20.65 9.62
N LYS A 113 -7.79 20.19 8.72
CA LYS A 113 -7.42 20.86 7.47
C LYS A 113 -7.61 19.89 6.32
N LYS A 114 -8.40 20.28 5.32
CA LYS A 114 -8.50 19.53 4.07
C LYS A 114 -7.11 19.32 3.48
N PRO A 115 -6.74 18.09 3.09
CA PRO A 115 -5.46 17.85 2.45
C PRO A 115 -5.39 18.62 1.12
N GLY A 116 -4.29 19.31 0.91
CA GLY A 116 -3.95 19.91 -0.38
C GLY A 116 -3.19 18.93 -1.23
N LEU A 117 -1.87 19.10 -1.31
CA LEU A 117 -0.99 18.23 -2.10
C LEU A 117 -0.67 16.95 -1.34
N VAL A 118 -0.92 15.82 -1.96
CA VAL A 118 -0.65 14.49 -1.39
C VAL A 118 0.20 13.65 -2.34
N CYS A 119 1.01 12.78 -1.77
CA CYS A 119 1.80 11.80 -2.48
C CYS A 119 1.25 10.40 -2.17
N PHE A 120 0.79 9.68 -3.19
CA PHE A 120 0.41 8.28 -3.08
C PHE A 120 1.55 7.40 -3.54
N SER A 121 1.86 6.35 -2.81
CA SER A 121 2.78 5.33 -3.27
C SER A 121 2.25 3.93 -2.97
N ALA A 122 2.08 3.15 -4.01
CA ALA A 122 1.60 1.78 -3.97
C ALA A 122 2.68 0.82 -4.48
N PHE A 123 2.67 -0.37 -3.94
CA PHE A 123 3.57 -1.45 -4.35
C PHE A 123 2.94 -2.81 -4.05
N GLY A 124 3.32 -3.83 -4.79
CA GLY A 124 2.74 -5.16 -4.61
C GLY A 124 3.20 -6.17 -5.64
N VAL A 125 2.29 -7.10 -5.91
CA VAL A 125 2.53 -8.24 -6.79
C VAL A 125 2.97 -7.80 -8.18
N GLY A 126 3.98 -8.49 -8.69
CA GLY A 126 4.45 -8.22 -10.02
C GLY A 126 5.96 -8.47 -10.17
N LEU A 127 6.89 -7.86 -9.45
CA LEU A 127 6.69 -6.70 -8.57
C LEU A 127 6.24 -5.47 -9.36
N SER A 128 5.26 -4.76 -8.83
CA SER A 128 4.75 -3.53 -9.43
C SER A 128 4.72 -2.43 -8.36
N TRP A 129 5.08 -1.21 -8.75
CA TRP A 129 5.03 -0.05 -7.87
C TRP A 129 4.80 1.21 -8.68
N GLY A 130 4.40 2.27 -8.00
CA GLY A 130 4.26 3.58 -8.60
C GLY A 130 3.88 4.63 -7.59
N THR A 131 4.26 5.86 -7.91
CA THR A 131 4.01 7.05 -7.12
C THR A 131 3.25 8.08 -7.92
N ALA A 132 2.29 8.73 -7.29
CA ALA A 132 1.54 9.84 -7.88
C ALA A 132 1.45 11.00 -6.88
N ILE A 133 1.61 12.22 -7.38
CA ILE A 133 1.41 13.45 -6.60
C ILE A 133 0.19 14.17 -7.16
N THR A 134 -0.78 14.46 -6.31
CA THR A 134 -2.04 15.10 -6.72
C THR A 134 -2.57 16.03 -5.64
N ASN A 135 -3.56 16.84 -5.99
CA ASN A 135 -4.18 17.80 -5.06
C ASN A 135 -5.60 17.36 -4.72
N LEU A 136 -5.88 17.16 -3.43
CA LEU A 136 -7.18 16.75 -2.91
C LEU A 136 -8.02 17.92 -2.36
N LYS A 137 -7.57 19.16 -2.48
CA LYS A 137 -8.24 20.34 -1.87
C LYS A 137 -9.73 20.42 -2.23
N ASN A 138 -10.08 20.08 -3.45
CA ASN A 138 -11.45 20.13 -3.96
C ASN A 138 -12.15 18.75 -3.98
N CYS A 139 -11.52 17.71 -3.44
CA CYS A 139 -12.13 16.40 -3.35
C CYS A 139 -13.10 16.33 -2.17
N LEU A 140 -14.22 15.66 -2.36
CA LEU A 140 -15.08 15.20 -1.28
C LEU A 140 -14.48 13.93 -0.69
N ILE A 141 -14.15 13.97 0.59
CA ILE A 141 -13.69 12.79 1.33
C ILE A 141 -14.85 12.34 2.21
N GLU A 142 -15.41 11.18 1.91
CA GLU A 142 -16.49 10.56 2.70
C GLU A 142 -15.88 9.68 3.79
N PRO A 143 -16.57 9.52 4.95
CA PRO A 143 -16.13 8.59 5.98
C PRO A 143 -16.29 7.16 5.55
N VAL A 144 -15.53 6.27 6.20
CA VAL A 144 -15.79 4.82 6.07
C VAL A 144 -17.19 4.52 6.61
N LYS A 145 -17.98 3.81 5.81
CA LYS A 145 -19.35 3.37 6.20
C LYS A 145 -19.32 1.86 6.41
N GLU A 146 -19.80 1.43 7.55
CA GLU A 146 -20.05 0.02 7.81
C GLU A 146 -21.34 -0.40 7.11
N TYR A 147 -21.29 -1.54 6.43
CA TYR A 147 -22.46 -2.13 5.79
C TYR A 147 -23.05 -3.20 6.72
N ASP A 148 -24.31 -2.97 7.13
CA ASP A 148 -25.06 -3.97 7.89
C ASP A 148 -25.66 -4.99 6.93
N VAL A 149 -25.13 -6.22 6.94
CA VAL A 149 -25.59 -7.33 6.10
C VAL A 149 -26.98 -7.85 6.49
N ASN A 150 -27.55 -7.40 7.61
CA ASN A 150 -28.87 -7.81 8.12
C ASN A 150 -29.99 -6.81 7.80
N ARG A 151 -29.71 -5.83 6.96
CA ARG A 151 -30.69 -4.86 6.47
C ARG A 151 -31.08 -5.11 5.04
#